data_f557261d8facdee0a51a0384570e421b
#
_entry.id   f557261d8facdee0a51a0384570e421b
#
_cell.length_a   1.000
_cell.length_b   1.000
_cell.length_c   1.000
_cell.angle_alpha   90.00
_cell.angle_beta   90.00
_cell.angle_gamma   90.00
#
_symmetry.space_group_name_H-M   'P 1'
#
loop_
_entity.id
_entity.type
_entity.pdbx_description
1 polymer ?
#
loop_
_entity_poly.entity_id
_entity_poly.type
_entity_poly.pdbx_seq_one_letter_code
_entity_poly.pdbx_strand_id
1 'polypeptide(L)'
;DWSSDVCSSDLTCFPGGKAKALTMSYDDGKVQDRRLIDIFNKYGIKGTFNLNYGQVGKRPRMTFEEMEGLYAGHEIATHTMTHPTIERCPLVEVAQELLEDRKGLEKWTGQIVRGHAYPNGSYSEEIKQLYRQLGVAYARVVETVPDFALPKDPLEWHATCHHNDPKLMEYAEFFADFKKSQYLKLMYVWGHSYEFDNNDNWDVIENFCKYMGGRDDIWYATNIEIIDYMDAAKRLQFSADYEKVYNPNACSVWLQLNSDKCVEIEGGTLVDLNTLL
;
A
#
# COMPACT_ATOMS: atom_id res chain seq x y z
N ASP A 1 33.80 -12.18 4.19
CA ASP A 1 33.38 -12.46 5.55
C ASP A 1 32.04 -11.77 5.80
N TRP A 2 30.96 -12.51 5.68
CA TRP A 2 29.62 -12.04 6.06
C TRP A 2 29.64 -11.86 7.56
N SER A 3 29.83 -10.62 7.99
CA SER A 3 29.90 -10.33 9.41
C SER A 3 28.58 -10.67 10.10
N SER A 4 28.67 -11.24 11.27
CA SER A 4 27.64 -11.77 12.16
C SER A 4 26.51 -10.78 12.57
N ASP A 5 26.42 -9.60 11.98
CA ASP A 5 25.50 -8.53 12.38
C ASP A 5 24.36 -8.26 11.40
N VAL A 6 24.22 -9.05 10.31
CA VAL A 6 23.19 -8.82 9.28
C VAL A 6 21.97 -9.70 9.55
N CYS A 7 20.85 -9.09 9.91
CA CYS A 7 19.56 -9.77 9.99
C CYS A 7 18.98 -9.95 8.58
N SER A 8 18.28 -11.05 8.32
CA SER A 8 17.66 -11.34 7.01
C SER A 8 16.72 -10.22 6.52
N SER A 9 16.13 -9.46 7.44
CA SER A 9 15.30 -8.28 7.12
C SER A 9 16.11 -7.11 6.56
N ASP A 10 17.40 -7.04 6.87
CA ASP A 10 18.29 -5.95 6.42
C ASP A 10 18.79 -6.19 5.00
N LEU A 11 18.61 -7.42 4.48
CA LEU A 11 19.00 -7.81 3.13
C LEU A 11 17.89 -7.61 2.09
N THR A 12 16.64 -7.39 2.49
CA THR A 12 15.52 -7.34 1.56
C THR A 12 15.49 -6.01 0.80
N CYS A 13 15.33 -6.08 -0.54
CA CYS A 13 15.01 -4.95 -1.40
C CYS A 13 13.57 -5.05 -1.90
N PHE A 14 12.99 -3.93 -2.36
CA PHE A 14 11.77 -3.95 -3.16
C PHE A 14 12.04 -4.51 -4.56
N PRO A 15 10.99 -4.89 -5.32
CA PRO A 15 11.13 -5.41 -6.68
C PRO A 15 12.05 -4.56 -7.55
N GLY A 16 12.95 -5.25 -8.29
CA GLY A 16 13.98 -4.62 -9.10
C GLY A 16 15.17 -4.09 -8.30
N GLY A 17 15.37 -4.55 -7.05
CA GLY A 17 16.48 -4.14 -6.20
C GLY A 17 16.34 -2.73 -5.63
N LYS A 18 15.12 -2.20 -5.58
CA LYS A 18 14.84 -0.83 -5.13
C LYS A 18 14.77 -0.75 -3.60
N ALA A 19 15.19 0.39 -3.05
CA ALA A 19 15.11 0.65 -1.60
C ALA A 19 13.91 1.55 -1.24
N LYS A 20 13.22 2.11 -2.24
CA LYS A 20 12.13 3.06 -2.06
C LYS A 20 10.85 2.55 -2.71
N ALA A 21 9.71 2.73 -2.01
CA ALA A 21 8.38 2.52 -2.57
C ALA A 21 7.49 3.74 -2.33
N LEU A 22 6.57 4.01 -3.25
CA LEU A 22 5.53 5.02 -3.13
C LEU A 22 4.17 4.36 -3.29
N THR A 23 3.27 4.64 -2.35
CA THR A 23 1.87 4.24 -2.42
C THR A 23 0.95 5.42 -2.14
N MET A 24 -0.25 5.38 -2.73
CA MET A 24 -1.29 6.40 -2.60
C MET A 24 -2.59 5.73 -2.18
N SER A 25 -3.39 6.36 -1.31
CA SER A 25 -4.66 5.78 -0.85
C SER A 25 -5.75 6.84 -0.79
N TYR A 26 -6.90 6.57 -1.44
CA TYR A 26 -8.00 7.54 -1.56
C TYR A 26 -9.33 6.88 -1.23
N ASP A 27 -10.19 7.64 -0.52
CA ASP A 27 -11.42 7.12 0.07
C ASP A 27 -12.67 7.58 -0.69
N ASP A 28 -13.77 6.85 -0.47
CA ASP A 28 -15.16 7.20 -0.78
C ASP A 28 -15.66 6.91 -2.21
N GLY A 29 -14.83 6.71 -3.21
CA GLY A 29 -15.27 6.38 -4.57
C GLY A 29 -16.15 7.47 -5.20
N LYS A 30 -15.77 8.75 -5.07
CA LYS A 30 -16.50 9.88 -5.62
C LYS A 30 -16.09 10.16 -7.06
N VAL A 31 -16.90 10.94 -7.78
CA VAL A 31 -16.71 11.23 -9.22
C VAL A 31 -15.35 11.83 -9.54
N GLN A 32 -14.72 12.50 -8.58
CA GLN A 32 -13.39 13.09 -8.70
C GLN A 32 -12.26 12.06 -8.84
N ASP A 33 -12.49 10.80 -8.47
CA ASP A 33 -11.52 9.73 -8.69
C ASP A 33 -11.12 9.60 -10.16
N ARG A 34 -12.01 9.91 -11.11
CA ARG A 34 -11.70 9.91 -12.54
C ARG A 34 -10.49 10.79 -12.87
N ARG A 35 -10.53 12.05 -12.44
CA ARG A 35 -9.43 13.00 -12.69
C ARG A 35 -8.16 12.59 -11.94
N LEU A 36 -8.30 12.10 -10.73
CA LEU A 36 -7.16 11.63 -9.94
C LEU A 36 -6.47 10.43 -10.59
N ILE A 37 -7.24 9.45 -11.10
CA ILE A 37 -6.73 8.28 -11.79
C ILE A 37 -6.04 8.68 -13.11
N ASP A 38 -6.62 9.63 -13.85
CA ASP A 38 -5.97 10.16 -15.06
C ASP A 38 -4.60 10.76 -14.74
N ILE A 39 -4.47 11.51 -13.64
CA ILE A 39 -3.19 12.06 -13.18
C ILE A 39 -2.24 10.92 -12.78
N PHE A 40 -2.68 9.94 -12.00
CA PHE A 40 -1.85 8.79 -11.59
C PHE A 40 -1.33 8.02 -12.80
N ASN A 41 -2.22 7.69 -13.74
CA ASN A 41 -1.86 6.97 -14.97
C ASN A 41 -0.87 7.76 -15.84
N LYS A 42 -1.05 9.07 -15.96
CA LYS A 42 -0.16 9.97 -16.71
C LYS A 42 1.28 9.92 -16.19
N TYR A 43 1.47 9.78 -14.88
CA TYR A 43 2.78 9.79 -14.24
C TYR A 43 3.26 8.42 -13.78
N GLY A 44 2.54 7.33 -14.10
CA GLY A 44 2.91 5.96 -13.74
C GLY A 44 2.82 5.66 -12.24
N ILE A 45 1.95 6.36 -11.52
CA ILE A 45 1.73 6.16 -10.08
C ILE A 45 0.55 5.21 -9.88
N LYS A 46 0.69 4.29 -8.93
CA LYS A 46 -0.41 3.41 -8.51
C LYS A 46 -1.10 3.96 -7.28
N GLY A 47 -2.40 3.69 -7.17
CA GLY A 47 -3.22 4.05 -6.02
C GLY A 47 -4.07 2.91 -5.52
N THR A 48 -4.47 3.01 -4.26
CA THR A 48 -5.47 2.18 -3.61
C THR A 48 -6.72 3.01 -3.39
N PHE A 49 -7.87 2.51 -3.82
CA PHE A 49 -9.15 3.20 -3.69
C PHE A 49 -10.05 2.42 -2.74
N ASN A 50 -10.36 3.05 -1.60
CA ASN A 50 -11.16 2.45 -0.54
C ASN A 50 -12.63 2.79 -0.77
N LEU A 51 -13.41 1.81 -1.19
CA LEU A 51 -14.78 2.00 -1.63
C LEU A 51 -15.80 1.48 -0.62
N ASN A 52 -16.97 2.12 -0.58
CA ASN A 52 -18.12 1.65 0.18
C ASN A 52 -19.14 1.06 -0.81
N TYR A 53 -19.23 -0.26 -0.90
CA TYR A 53 -20.15 -0.92 -1.84
C TYR A 53 -21.61 -0.46 -1.67
N GLY A 54 -22.08 -0.34 -0.44
CA GLY A 54 -23.44 0.10 -0.15
C GLY A 54 -23.73 1.57 -0.43
N GLN A 55 -22.71 2.34 -0.80
CA GLN A 55 -22.84 3.77 -1.16
C GLN A 55 -22.71 4.00 -2.66
N VAL A 56 -22.32 2.98 -3.45
CA VAL A 56 -22.21 3.07 -4.92
C VAL A 56 -23.54 3.55 -5.52
N GLY A 57 -23.46 4.48 -6.47
CA GLY A 57 -24.62 5.09 -7.11
C GLY A 57 -25.36 6.16 -6.30
N LYS A 58 -25.04 6.37 -5.04
CA LYS A 58 -25.58 7.47 -4.22
C LYS A 58 -24.72 8.72 -4.43
N ARG A 59 -25.15 9.63 -5.30
CA ARG A 59 -24.39 10.85 -5.61
C ARG A 59 -23.92 11.57 -4.34
N PRO A 60 -22.67 12.10 -4.33
CA PRO A 60 -21.72 12.25 -5.45
C PRO A 60 -20.82 11.01 -5.76
N ARG A 61 -21.13 9.83 -5.24
CA ARG A 61 -20.41 8.59 -5.60
C ARG A 61 -20.85 8.10 -6.98
N MET A 62 -19.91 7.46 -7.69
CA MET A 62 -20.15 6.88 -9.03
C MET A 62 -21.05 5.64 -8.96
N THR A 63 -21.72 5.31 -10.08
CA THR A 63 -22.36 4.01 -10.28
C THR A 63 -21.34 2.96 -10.72
N PHE A 64 -21.70 1.68 -10.69
CA PHE A 64 -20.82 0.60 -11.18
C PHE A 64 -20.49 0.76 -12.68
N GLU A 65 -21.45 1.20 -13.49
CA GLU A 65 -21.24 1.46 -14.90
C GLU A 65 -20.26 2.62 -15.12
N GLU A 66 -20.31 3.64 -14.28
CA GLU A 66 -19.37 4.76 -14.33
C GLU A 66 -17.97 4.39 -13.90
N MET A 67 -17.81 3.35 -13.08
CA MET A 67 -16.52 2.85 -12.56
C MET A 67 -15.95 1.70 -13.42
N GLU A 68 -16.70 1.19 -14.41
CA GLU A 68 -16.22 0.07 -15.22
C GLU A 68 -14.88 0.41 -15.90
N GLY A 69 -13.86 -0.41 -15.63
CA GLY A 69 -12.51 -0.23 -16.14
C GLY A 69 -11.72 0.95 -15.55
N LEU A 70 -12.36 1.83 -14.79
CA LEU A 70 -11.72 3.05 -14.26
C LEU A 70 -10.51 2.74 -13.38
N TYR A 71 -10.65 1.78 -12.48
CA TYR A 71 -9.59 1.44 -11.50
C TYR A 71 -8.59 0.39 -12.02
N ALA A 72 -8.57 0.12 -13.32
CA ALA A 72 -7.64 -0.85 -13.92
C ALA A 72 -6.17 -0.44 -13.62
N GLY A 73 -5.39 -1.38 -13.06
CA GLY A 73 -4.00 -1.13 -12.63
C GLY A 73 -3.84 -0.52 -11.23
N HIS A 74 -4.95 -0.21 -10.57
CA HIS A 74 -5.02 0.25 -9.18
C HIS A 74 -5.67 -0.82 -8.29
N GLU A 75 -5.54 -0.66 -6.98
CA GLU A 75 -6.20 -1.53 -6.01
C GLU A 75 -7.57 -0.97 -5.62
N ILE A 76 -8.53 -1.88 -5.46
CA ILE A 76 -9.78 -1.60 -4.76
C ILE A 76 -9.71 -2.27 -3.39
N ALA A 77 -9.96 -1.48 -2.34
CA ALA A 77 -9.99 -1.92 -0.95
C ALA A 77 -11.34 -1.54 -0.30
N THR A 78 -11.62 -2.12 0.86
CA THR A 78 -12.87 -1.87 1.58
C THR A 78 -12.81 -0.56 2.38
N HIS A 79 -13.97 0.07 2.54
CA HIS A 79 -14.16 1.22 3.44
C HIS A 79 -15.45 1.08 4.26
N THR A 80 -15.83 -0.17 4.56
CA THR A 80 -17.12 -0.59 5.11
C THR A 80 -18.31 -0.36 4.18
N MET A 81 -19.41 -1.09 4.42
CA MET A 81 -20.61 -1.06 3.59
C MET A 81 -21.29 0.31 3.58
N THR A 82 -21.40 0.96 4.75
CA THR A 82 -22.18 2.18 4.92
C THR A 82 -21.44 3.37 5.52
N HIS A 83 -20.14 3.18 5.83
CA HIS A 83 -19.27 4.21 6.42
C HIS A 83 -19.64 4.63 7.86
N PRO A 84 -19.90 3.70 8.79
CA PRO A 84 -20.15 4.07 10.18
C PRO A 84 -18.86 4.38 10.94
N THR A 85 -19.00 5.03 12.10
CA THR A 85 -17.92 5.09 13.10
C THR A 85 -17.90 3.75 13.84
N ILE A 86 -17.11 2.78 13.31
CA ILE A 86 -17.19 1.35 13.68
C ILE A 86 -16.87 1.07 15.15
N GLU A 87 -16.06 1.89 15.81
CA GLU A 87 -15.76 1.77 17.25
C GLU A 87 -17.03 1.95 18.13
N ARG A 88 -18.06 2.58 17.59
CA ARG A 88 -19.35 2.75 18.27
C ARG A 88 -20.37 1.66 17.95
N CYS A 89 -20.01 0.72 17.09
CA CYS A 89 -20.87 -0.37 16.68
C CYS A 89 -20.56 -1.65 17.47
N PRO A 90 -21.55 -2.51 17.74
CA PRO A 90 -21.28 -3.85 18.22
C PRO A 90 -20.38 -4.65 17.23
N LEU A 91 -19.50 -5.50 17.71
CA LEU A 91 -18.57 -6.24 16.85
C LEU A 91 -19.24 -7.07 15.75
N VAL A 92 -20.45 -7.57 15.99
CA VAL A 92 -21.22 -8.28 14.96
C VAL A 92 -21.59 -7.37 13.79
N GLU A 93 -21.94 -6.11 14.06
CA GLU A 93 -22.21 -5.12 13.02
C GLU A 93 -20.93 -4.72 12.30
N VAL A 94 -19.83 -4.55 13.04
CA VAL A 94 -18.49 -4.28 12.43
C VAL A 94 -18.08 -5.40 11.46
N ALA A 95 -18.29 -6.67 11.84
CA ALA A 95 -18.05 -7.82 10.98
C ALA A 95 -18.94 -7.81 9.73
N GLN A 96 -20.22 -7.47 9.87
CA GLN A 96 -21.17 -7.37 8.76
C GLN A 96 -20.81 -6.23 7.81
N GLU A 97 -20.50 -5.04 8.33
CA GLU A 97 -20.05 -3.88 7.55
C GLU A 97 -18.83 -4.22 6.68
N LEU A 98 -17.83 -4.93 7.23
CA LEU A 98 -16.67 -5.36 6.48
C LEU A 98 -17.01 -6.44 5.45
N LEU A 99 -17.68 -7.53 5.88
CA LEU A 99 -17.88 -8.70 5.02
C LEU A 99 -18.85 -8.46 3.88
N GLU A 100 -19.92 -7.68 4.09
CA GLU A 100 -20.86 -7.36 3.02
C GLU A 100 -20.23 -6.38 2.01
N ASP A 101 -19.41 -5.44 2.46
CA ASP A 101 -18.64 -4.57 1.59
C ASP A 101 -17.69 -5.39 0.71
N ARG A 102 -16.87 -6.27 1.32
CA ARG A 102 -15.95 -7.16 0.60
C ARG A 102 -16.66 -8.04 -0.42
N LYS A 103 -17.72 -8.73 -0.03
CA LYS A 103 -18.51 -9.58 -0.93
C LYS A 103 -19.01 -8.82 -2.16
N GLY A 104 -19.49 -7.61 -1.93
CA GLY A 104 -19.97 -6.75 -2.99
C GLY A 104 -18.84 -6.33 -3.95
N LEU A 105 -17.74 -5.82 -3.41
CA LEU A 105 -16.56 -5.41 -4.18
C LEU A 105 -15.90 -6.58 -4.92
N GLU A 106 -15.73 -7.73 -4.25
CA GLU A 106 -15.18 -8.96 -4.85
C GLU A 106 -16.04 -9.48 -6.00
N LYS A 107 -17.36 -9.46 -5.83
CA LYS A 107 -18.29 -9.85 -6.89
C LYS A 107 -18.21 -8.92 -8.11
N TRP A 108 -18.05 -7.62 -7.87
CA TRP A 108 -17.95 -6.63 -8.93
C TRP A 108 -16.59 -6.69 -9.64
N THR A 109 -15.49 -6.75 -8.89
CA THR A 109 -14.13 -6.71 -9.46
C THR A 109 -13.63 -8.06 -9.96
N GLY A 110 -14.19 -9.17 -9.46
CA GLY A 110 -13.67 -10.51 -9.69
C GLY A 110 -12.34 -10.80 -8.96
N GLN A 111 -11.93 -9.93 -8.03
CA GLN A 111 -10.68 -10.04 -7.28
C GLN A 111 -10.94 -10.33 -5.80
N ILE A 112 -9.95 -10.86 -5.10
CA ILE A 112 -9.99 -11.00 -3.64
C ILE A 112 -9.58 -9.65 -3.02
N VAL A 113 -10.48 -9.05 -2.25
CA VAL A 113 -10.28 -7.74 -1.60
C VAL A 113 -9.87 -7.97 -0.15
N ARG A 114 -8.63 -7.59 0.22
CA ARG A 114 -8.08 -7.80 1.57
C ARG A 114 -7.60 -6.52 2.24
N GLY A 115 -7.60 -5.40 1.52
CA GLY A 115 -7.24 -4.10 2.06
C GLY A 115 -8.40 -3.38 2.70
N HIS A 116 -8.11 -2.51 3.66
CA HIS A 116 -9.10 -1.69 4.35
C HIS A 116 -8.56 -0.29 4.68
N ALA A 117 -9.47 0.69 4.76
CA ALA A 117 -9.25 1.96 5.43
C ALA A 117 -10.36 2.15 6.48
N TYR A 118 -9.99 2.55 7.69
CA TYR A 118 -10.96 2.74 8.77
C TYR A 118 -11.80 4.01 8.54
N PRO A 119 -13.14 3.90 8.42
CA PRO A 119 -14.01 5.08 8.32
C PRO A 119 -13.84 5.99 9.53
N ASN A 120 -13.72 7.29 9.29
CA ASN A 120 -13.54 8.30 10.34
C ASN A 120 -12.31 8.07 11.25
N GLY A 121 -11.33 7.25 10.82
CA GLY A 121 -10.21 6.83 11.64
C GLY A 121 -10.58 5.98 12.86
N SER A 122 -11.77 5.41 12.87
CA SER A 122 -12.36 4.71 14.00
C SER A 122 -11.91 3.24 14.03
N TYR A 123 -11.13 2.85 15.03
CA TYR A 123 -10.67 1.48 15.25
C TYR A 123 -10.36 1.22 16.74
N SER A 124 -10.22 -0.05 17.10
CA SER A 124 -9.75 -0.48 18.42
C SER A 124 -8.96 -1.79 18.30
N GLU A 125 -8.25 -2.18 19.35
CA GLU A 125 -7.54 -3.45 19.40
C GLU A 125 -8.47 -4.65 19.14
N GLU A 126 -9.69 -4.59 19.65
CA GLU A 126 -10.71 -5.61 19.46
C GLU A 126 -11.15 -5.72 17.99
N ILE A 127 -11.32 -4.58 17.32
CA ILE A 127 -11.62 -4.51 15.88
C ILE A 127 -10.42 -5.02 15.06
N LYS A 128 -9.20 -4.65 15.40
CA LYS A 128 -8.00 -5.19 14.71
C LYS A 128 -7.91 -6.71 14.82
N GLN A 129 -8.19 -7.28 16.01
CA GLN A 129 -8.22 -8.72 16.19
C GLN A 129 -9.31 -9.38 15.34
N LEU A 130 -10.51 -8.83 15.32
CA LEU A 130 -11.61 -9.29 14.47
C LEU A 130 -11.21 -9.25 12.99
N TYR A 131 -10.68 -8.15 12.51
CA TYR A 131 -10.27 -7.96 11.11
C TYR A 131 -9.18 -8.96 10.69
N ARG A 132 -8.23 -9.24 11.57
CA ARG A 132 -7.20 -10.28 11.32
C ARG A 132 -7.84 -11.65 11.12
N GLN A 133 -8.83 -12.02 11.92
CA GLN A 133 -9.56 -13.29 11.78
C GLN A 133 -10.45 -13.32 10.52
N LEU A 134 -10.93 -12.16 10.08
CA LEU A 134 -11.73 -12.04 8.86
C LEU A 134 -10.88 -11.93 7.59
N GLY A 135 -9.54 -12.02 7.69
CA GLY A 135 -8.63 -12.06 6.55
C GLY A 135 -8.31 -10.70 5.94
N VAL A 136 -8.43 -9.61 6.71
CA VAL A 136 -7.90 -8.30 6.33
C VAL A 136 -6.37 -8.34 6.43
N ALA A 137 -5.69 -7.97 5.35
CA ALA A 137 -4.24 -7.98 5.28
C ALA A 137 -3.61 -6.69 5.83
N TYR A 138 -4.29 -5.57 5.63
CA TYR A 138 -3.90 -4.26 6.17
C TYR A 138 -5.10 -3.36 6.38
N ALA A 139 -4.95 -2.37 7.26
CA ALA A 139 -5.94 -1.32 7.46
C ALA A 139 -5.25 0.03 7.74
N ARG A 140 -5.57 1.05 6.92
CA ARG A 140 -5.04 2.41 7.09
C ARG A 140 -5.87 3.17 8.12
N VAL A 141 -5.15 3.86 9.01
CA VAL A 141 -5.70 4.84 9.96
C VAL A 141 -5.61 6.26 9.39
N VAL A 142 -6.30 7.23 9.98
CA VAL A 142 -6.29 8.63 9.50
C VAL A 142 -5.11 9.44 10.07
N GLU A 143 -4.59 9.06 11.22
CA GLU A 143 -3.42 9.69 11.81
C GLU A 143 -2.21 9.47 10.92
N THR A 144 -1.42 10.53 10.74
CA THR A 144 -0.20 10.49 9.95
C THR A 144 1.04 10.53 10.82
N VAL A 145 2.08 9.79 10.40
CA VAL A 145 3.40 9.85 11.01
C VAL A 145 4.37 10.27 9.92
N PRO A 146 5.01 11.46 10.03
CA PRO A 146 5.85 12.01 8.99
C PRO A 146 7.21 11.30 8.94
N ASP A 147 7.18 10.00 8.75
CA ASP A 147 8.34 9.16 8.51
C ASP A 147 8.15 8.32 7.23
N PHE A 148 9.15 7.54 6.89
CA PHE A 148 9.16 6.67 5.71
C PHE A 148 9.35 5.21 6.12
N ALA A 149 8.90 4.83 7.31
CA ALA A 149 9.00 3.46 7.79
C ALA A 149 7.90 2.57 7.19
N LEU A 150 8.21 1.29 7.05
CA LEU A 150 7.20 0.27 6.78
C LEU A 150 6.32 0.04 8.03
N PRO A 151 5.06 -0.39 7.86
CA PRO A 151 4.17 -0.57 9.00
C PRO A 151 4.68 -1.66 9.95
N LYS A 152 4.69 -1.37 11.24
CA LYS A 152 4.96 -2.37 12.29
C LYS A 152 3.76 -3.28 12.51
N ASP A 153 2.55 -2.70 12.54
CA ASP A 153 1.28 -3.43 12.53
C ASP A 153 0.54 -3.06 11.23
N PRO A 154 0.38 -3.99 10.28
CA PRO A 154 -0.36 -3.71 9.05
C PRO A 154 -1.81 -3.30 9.28
N LEU A 155 -2.43 -3.71 10.40
CA LEU A 155 -3.80 -3.31 10.75
C LEU A 155 -3.91 -1.97 11.46
N GLU A 156 -2.78 -1.27 11.63
CA GLU A 156 -2.68 0.11 12.14
C GLU A 156 -1.66 0.88 11.29
N TRP A 157 -1.93 0.96 9.98
CA TRP A 157 -0.98 1.54 9.04
C TRP A 157 -1.16 3.05 8.91
N HIS A 158 -0.20 3.78 9.45
CA HIS A 158 -0.12 5.23 9.34
C HIS A 158 0.48 5.64 7.99
N ALA A 159 -0.15 6.60 7.33
CA ALA A 159 0.44 7.24 6.17
C ALA A 159 1.51 8.26 6.58
N THR A 160 2.44 8.58 5.67
CA THR A 160 3.44 9.65 5.88
C THR A 160 2.76 11.00 6.03
N CYS A 161 1.81 11.32 5.16
CA CYS A 161 1.06 12.56 5.23
C CYS A 161 -0.28 12.47 4.48
N HIS A 162 -1.16 13.40 4.78
CA HIS A 162 -2.33 13.71 3.96
C HIS A 162 -1.90 14.55 2.75
N HIS A 163 -2.58 14.44 1.62
CA HIS A 163 -2.22 15.19 0.39
C HIS A 163 -2.33 16.72 0.56
N ASN A 164 -3.12 17.19 1.52
CA ASN A 164 -3.23 18.62 1.87
C ASN A 164 -2.21 19.06 2.93
N ASP A 165 -1.29 18.19 3.36
CA ASP A 165 -0.22 18.59 4.27
C ASP A 165 0.65 19.67 3.59
N PRO A 166 0.87 20.84 4.20
CA PRO A 166 1.68 21.89 3.62
C PRO A 166 3.13 21.48 3.34
N LYS A 167 3.60 20.40 3.98
CA LYS A 167 4.95 19.84 3.79
C LYS A 167 5.00 18.69 2.78
N LEU A 168 3.92 18.40 2.06
CA LEU A 168 3.88 17.30 1.09
C LEU A 168 5.09 17.32 0.14
N MET A 169 5.43 18.47 -0.41
CA MET A 169 6.57 18.59 -1.33
C MET A 169 7.93 18.51 -0.62
N GLU A 170 8.06 18.99 0.62
CA GLU A 170 9.29 18.80 1.42
C GLU A 170 9.54 17.30 1.68
N TYR A 171 8.49 16.53 2.02
CA TYR A 171 8.58 15.09 2.19
C TYR A 171 8.93 14.39 0.88
N ALA A 172 8.35 14.82 -0.24
CA ALA A 172 8.65 14.27 -1.57
C ALA A 172 10.12 14.49 -1.95
N GLU A 173 10.64 15.70 -1.74
CA GLU A 173 12.05 16.06 -2.02
C GLU A 173 13.00 15.25 -1.15
N PHE A 174 12.75 15.22 0.17
CA PHE A 174 13.58 14.43 1.09
C PHE A 174 13.58 12.94 0.72
N PHE A 175 12.41 12.37 0.41
CA PHE A 175 12.28 10.98 0.03
C PHE A 175 12.98 10.68 -1.32
N ALA A 176 12.82 11.55 -2.31
CA ALA A 176 13.46 11.39 -3.61
C ALA A 176 15.00 11.44 -3.51
N ASP A 177 15.53 12.32 -2.64
CA ASP A 177 16.97 12.51 -2.45
C ASP A 177 17.61 11.47 -1.52
N PHE A 178 16.80 10.64 -0.86
CA PHE A 178 17.33 9.58 0.00
C PHE A 178 18.08 8.53 -0.83
N LYS A 179 19.38 8.34 -0.54
CA LYS A 179 20.30 7.48 -1.33
C LYS A 179 20.77 6.20 -0.60
N LYS A 180 20.46 6.05 0.69
CA LYS A 180 20.88 4.86 1.44
C LYS A 180 20.01 3.66 1.06
N SER A 181 20.62 2.63 0.45
CA SER A 181 19.92 1.43 -0.01
C SER A 181 19.72 0.37 1.09
N GLN A 182 20.47 0.45 2.18
CA GLN A 182 20.43 -0.53 3.29
C GLN A 182 19.15 -0.49 4.14
N TYR A 183 18.28 0.52 3.93
CA TYR A 183 17.01 0.63 4.64
C TYR A 183 15.88 0.87 3.66
N LEU A 184 14.88 0.01 3.69
CA LEU A 184 13.66 0.22 2.91
C LEU A 184 12.92 1.45 3.42
N LYS A 185 12.48 2.28 2.46
CA LYS A 185 11.71 3.49 2.71
C LYS A 185 10.42 3.47 1.93
N LEU A 186 9.35 3.84 2.59
CA LEU A 186 8.02 3.93 2.02
C LEU A 186 7.48 5.35 2.20
N MET A 187 7.12 6.00 1.11
CA MET A 187 6.29 7.20 1.16
C MET A 187 4.83 6.80 0.93
N TYR A 188 3.97 7.18 1.86
CA TYR A 188 2.55 6.87 1.83
C TYR A 188 1.73 8.14 1.94
N VAL A 189 1.01 8.50 0.89
CA VAL A 189 0.14 9.70 0.86
C VAL A 189 -1.32 9.24 0.79
N TRP A 190 -2.19 9.91 1.54
CA TRP A 190 -3.62 9.60 1.53
C TRP A 190 -4.51 10.85 1.43
N GLY A 191 -5.80 10.66 1.20
CA GLY A 191 -6.79 11.72 1.19
C GLY A 191 -8.10 11.31 0.52
N HIS A 192 -8.87 12.31 0.13
CA HIS A 192 -10.12 12.13 -0.62
C HIS A 192 -10.05 12.96 -1.90
N SER A 193 -10.34 12.35 -3.05
CA SER A 193 -10.23 13.04 -4.34
C SER A 193 -11.11 14.29 -4.48
N TYR A 194 -12.27 14.32 -3.81
CA TYR A 194 -13.18 15.46 -3.83
C TYR A 194 -12.65 16.70 -3.10
N GLU A 195 -11.65 16.54 -2.25
CA GLU A 195 -11.04 17.66 -1.55
C GLU A 195 -10.31 18.62 -2.49
N PHE A 196 -9.80 18.10 -3.62
CA PHE A 196 -9.17 18.95 -4.64
C PHE A 196 -10.17 19.89 -5.34
N ASP A 197 -11.43 19.45 -5.53
CA ASP A 197 -12.50 20.34 -6.01
C ASP A 197 -12.91 21.34 -4.93
N ASN A 198 -13.06 20.88 -3.67
CA ASN A 198 -13.47 21.73 -2.57
C ASN A 198 -12.47 22.86 -2.28
N ASN A 199 -11.18 22.58 -2.46
CA ASN A 199 -10.08 23.49 -2.17
C ASN A 199 -9.56 24.21 -3.43
N ASP A 200 -10.10 23.89 -4.61
CA ASP A 200 -9.61 24.41 -5.91
C ASP A 200 -8.08 24.25 -6.08
N ASN A 201 -7.54 23.06 -5.73
CA ASN A 201 -6.11 22.84 -5.62
C ASN A 201 -5.61 21.56 -6.31
N TRP A 202 -6.18 21.18 -7.45
CA TRP A 202 -5.73 20.02 -8.25
C TRP A 202 -4.26 20.08 -8.65
N ASP A 203 -3.69 21.28 -8.72
CA ASP A 203 -2.26 21.49 -9.01
C ASP A 203 -1.36 20.89 -7.93
N VAL A 204 -1.82 20.77 -6.69
CA VAL A 204 -1.06 20.15 -5.59
C VAL A 204 -0.72 18.70 -5.94
N ILE A 205 -1.73 17.90 -6.27
CA ILE A 205 -1.51 16.48 -6.58
C ILE A 205 -0.86 16.29 -7.94
N GLU A 206 -1.16 17.12 -8.93
CA GLU A 206 -0.52 17.03 -10.24
C GLU A 206 0.98 17.37 -10.17
N ASN A 207 1.36 18.39 -9.43
CA ASN A 207 2.77 18.75 -9.19
C ASN A 207 3.51 17.66 -8.42
N PHE A 208 2.88 17.10 -7.38
CA PHE A 208 3.43 15.97 -6.65
C PHE A 208 3.67 14.76 -7.57
N CYS A 209 2.66 14.34 -8.33
CA CYS A 209 2.77 13.19 -9.23
C CYS A 209 3.80 13.44 -10.35
N LYS A 210 3.88 14.65 -10.89
CA LYS A 210 4.89 15.05 -11.86
C LYS A 210 6.30 14.96 -11.30
N TYR A 211 6.51 15.38 -10.05
CA TYR A 211 7.81 15.35 -9.39
C TYR A 211 8.23 13.93 -9.02
N MET A 212 7.29 13.13 -8.52
CA MET A 212 7.56 11.78 -8.01
C MET A 212 7.49 10.68 -9.06
N GLY A 213 6.77 10.88 -10.16
CA GLY A 213 6.58 9.86 -11.19
C GLY A 213 7.81 9.60 -12.05
N GLY A 214 7.91 8.39 -12.61
CA GLY A 214 8.95 8.00 -13.57
C GLY A 214 10.37 7.88 -13.01
N ARG A 215 10.54 7.75 -11.69
CA ARG A 215 11.85 7.56 -11.06
C ARG A 215 12.23 6.08 -11.02
N ASP A 216 13.39 5.73 -11.55
CA ASP A 216 13.85 4.33 -11.65
C ASP A 216 14.14 3.70 -10.29
N ASP A 217 14.43 4.49 -9.26
CA ASP A 217 14.79 4.04 -7.92
C ASP A 217 13.58 3.91 -6.97
N ILE A 218 12.35 4.15 -7.46
CA ILE A 218 11.10 4.03 -6.70
C ILE A 218 10.24 2.90 -7.27
N TRP A 219 9.74 2.04 -6.40
CA TRP A 219 8.68 1.09 -6.72
C TRP A 219 7.31 1.73 -6.47
N TYR A 220 6.55 1.96 -7.54
CA TYR A 220 5.17 2.44 -7.45
C TYR A 220 4.26 1.24 -7.26
N ALA A 221 3.63 1.15 -6.10
CA ALA A 221 2.85 -0.01 -5.72
C ALA A 221 1.56 0.39 -5.00
N THR A 222 0.57 -0.48 -5.08
CA THR A 222 -0.63 -0.39 -4.25
C THR A 222 -0.33 -0.88 -2.83
N ASN A 223 -1.22 -0.59 -1.90
CA ASN A 223 -1.04 -1.02 -0.52
C ASN A 223 -0.94 -2.55 -0.41
N ILE A 224 -1.80 -3.29 -1.11
CA ILE A 224 -1.78 -4.76 -1.04
C ILE A 224 -0.52 -5.34 -1.69
N GLU A 225 -0.01 -4.76 -2.77
CA GLU A 225 1.25 -5.19 -3.38
C GLU A 225 2.41 -5.07 -2.39
N ILE A 226 2.47 -3.99 -1.61
CA ILE A 226 3.51 -3.79 -0.59
C ILE A 226 3.38 -4.83 0.52
N ILE A 227 2.18 -5.04 1.05
CA ILE A 227 1.95 -6.01 2.14
C ILE A 227 2.27 -7.43 1.68
N ASP A 228 1.79 -7.84 0.51
CA ASP A 228 2.04 -9.17 -0.03
C ASP A 228 3.52 -9.42 -0.28
N TYR A 229 4.22 -8.41 -0.78
CA TYR A 229 5.67 -8.49 -1.00
C TYR A 229 6.44 -8.59 0.33
N MET A 230 6.09 -7.77 1.32
CA MET A 230 6.70 -7.82 2.65
C MET A 230 6.48 -9.17 3.34
N ASP A 231 5.29 -9.75 3.18
CA ASP A 231 4.99 -11.07 3.72
C ASP A 231 5.71 -12.19 2.95
N ALA A 232 5.90 -12.03 1.64
CA ALA A 232 6.73 -12.94 0.87
C ALA A 232 8.20 -12.90 1.31
N ALA A 233 8.73 -11.71 1.56
CA ALA A 233 10.11 -11.53 2.05
C ALA A 233 10.32 -12.19 3.42
N LYS A 234 9.37 -12.07 4.35
CA LYS A 234 9.42 -12.72 5.68
C LYS A 234 9.41 -14.25 5.61
N ARG A 235 8.89 -14.83 4.52
CA ARG A 235 8.83 -16.30 4.35
C ARG A 235 10.10 -16.90 3.76
N LEU A 236 11.07 -16.08 3.34
CA LEU A 236 12.36 -16.61 2.91
C LEU A 236 13.01 -17.44 4.02
N GLN A 237 13.63 -18.55 3.62
CA GLN A 237 14.30 -19.48 4.53
C GLN A 237 15.79 -19.49 4.23
N PHE A 238 16.59 -19.13 5.23
CA PHE A 238 18.05 -19.10 5.11
C PHE A 238 18.66 -20.32 5.77
N SER A 239 19.77 -20.83 5.22
CA SER A 239 20.63 -21.80 5.91
C SER A 239 21.25 -21.16 7.16
N ALA A 240 21.68 -21.98 8.14
CA ALA A 240 22.24 -21.48 9.40
C ALA A 240 23.52 -20.65 9.24
N ASP A 241 24.24 -20.85 8.16
CA ASP A 241 25.46 -20.11 7.74
C ASP A 241 25.14 -18.93 6.81
N TYR A 242 23.84 -18.71 6.45
CA TYR A 242 23.40 -17.72 5.49
C TYR A 242 23.97 -17.84 4.07
N GLU A 243 24.58 -18.98 3.73
CA GLU A 243 25.11 -19.21 2.40
C GLU A 243 24.03 -19.56 1.37
N LYS A 244 22.87 -20.07 1.83
CA LYS A 244 21.75 -20.48 0.97
C LYS A 244 20.45 -19.81 1.39
N VAL A 245 19.61 -19.52 0.40
CA VAL A 245 18.26 -19.02 0.60
C VAL A 245 17.26 -19.83 -0.24
N TYR A 246 16.17 -20.24 0.38
CA TYR A 246 15.02 -20.82 -0.30
C TYR A 246 13.84 -19.82 -0.29
N ASN A 247 13.28 -19.58 -1.46
CA ASN A 247 12.09 -18.77 -1.62
C ASN A 247 10.86 -19.68 -1.80
N PRO A 248 10.04 -19.89 -0.75
CA PRO A 248 8.83 -20.74 -0.84
C PRO A 248 7.63 -20.07 -1.51
N ASN A 249 7.76 -18.83 -1.95
CA ASN A 249 6.69 -18.05 -2.54
C ASN A 249 6.50 -18.36 -4.03
N ALA A 250 5.36 -17.96 -4.59
CA ALA A 250 5.12 -17.98 -6.03
C ALA A 250 5.75 -16.77 -6.76
N CYS A 251 6.11 -15.72 -6.02
CA CYS A 251 6.72 -14.51 -6.57
C CYS A 251 8.21 -14.43 -6.22
N SER A 252 8.96 -13.69 -7.01
CA SER A 252 10.37 -13.37 -6.73
C SER A 252 10.48 -12.40 -5.54
N VAL A 253 11.58 -12.56 -4.77
CA VAL A 253 11.99 -11.63 -3.72
C VAL A 253 13.41 -11.17 -4.00
N TRP A 254 13.70 -9.90 -3.79
CA TRP A 254 14.99 -9.29 -4.06
C TRP A 254 15.80 -9.12 -2.78
N LEU A 255 17.08 -9.48 -2.84
CA LEU A 255 18.02 -9.36 -1.73
C LEU A 255 19.20 -8.50 -2.13
N GLN A 256 19.67 -7.66 -1.22
CA GLN A 256 20.93 -6.93 -1.33
C GLN A 256 22.04 -7.77 -0.71
N LEU A 257 22.98 -8.27 -1.52
CA LEU A 257 24.11 -9.09 -1.05
C LEU A 257 25.27 -8.25 -0.51
N ASN A 258 25.47 -7.06 -1.09
CA ASN A 258 26.44 -6.07 -0.65
C ASN A 258 25.98 -4.67 -1.08
N SER A 259 26.75 -3.61 -0.80
CA SER A 259 26.35 -2.23 -1.10
C SER A 259 25.91 -1.99 -2.54
N ASP A 260 26.40 -2.80 -3.49
CA ASP A 260 26.27 -2.52 -4.92
C ASP A 260 25.54 -3.63 -5.70
N LYS A 261 25.17 -4.74 -5.03
CA LYS A 261 24.61 -5.90 -5.70
C LYS A 261 23.29 -6.35 -5.10
N CYS A 262 22.23 -6.16 -5.85
CA CYS A 262 20.92 -6.76 -5.58
C CYS A 262 20.70 -7.96 -6.51
N VAL A 263 20.11 -9.01 -5.97
CA VAL A 263 19.81 -10.24 -6.69
C VAL A 263 18.35 -10.62 -6.53
N GLU A 264 17.80 -11.20 -7.57
CA GLU A 264 16.45 -11.76 -7.58
C GLU A 264 16.51 -13.23 -7.15
N ILE A 265 15.68 -13.59 -6.19
CA ILE A 265 15.47 -14.99 -5.76
C ILE A 265 14.09 -15.40 -6.29
N GLU A 266 14.09 -16.15 -7.37
CA GLU A 266 12.86 -16.62 -8.01
C GLU A 266 12.02 -17.49 -7.07
N GLY A 267 10.70 -17.45 -7.25
CA GLY A 267 9.78 -18.26 -6.45
C GLY A 267 10.01 -19.77 -6.65
N GLY A 268 9.92 -20.54 -5.54
CA GLY A 268 10.14 -21.99 -5.54
C GLY A 268 11.59 -22.43 -5.70
N THR A 269 12.59 -21.53 -5.63
CA THR A 269 14.00 -21.86 -5.84
C THR A 269 14.82 -21.89 -4.56
N LEU A 270 15.81 -22.77 -4.52
CA LEU A 270 16.92 -22.76 -3.54
C LEU A 270 18.18 -22.25 -4.23
N VAL A 271 18.78 -21.19 -3.71
CA VAL A 271 19.92 -20.50 -4.31
C VAL A 271 21.09 -20.52 -3.35
N ASP A 272 22.29 -20.82 -3.86
CA ASP A 272 23.56 -20.64 -3.15
C ASP A 272 24.05 -19.20 -3.39
N LEU A 273 24.05 -18.39 -2.33
CA LEU A 273 24.40 -16.97 -2.41
C LEU A 273 25.86 -16.72 -2.76
N ASN A 274 26.78 -17.69 -2.44
CA ASN A 274 28.17 -17.59 -2.80
C ASN A 274 28.40 -17.64 -4.33
N THR A 275 27.49 -18.27 -5.06
CA THR A 275 27.55 -18.30 -6.54
C THR A 275 27.14 -17.01 -7.19
N LEU A 276 26.51 -16.11 -6.40
CA LEU A 276 26.00 -14.82 -6.85
C LEU A 276 26.91 -13.65 -6.43
N LEU A 277 27.94 -13.88 -5.64
CA LEU A 277 28.91 -12.85 -5.24
C LEU A 277 29.97 -12.66 -6.34
#